data_21238e86254251028f95cdb34b9afabb
#
_entry.id   21238e86254251028f95cdb34b9afabb
#
_cell.length_a   1.000
_cell.length_b   1.000
_cell.length_c   1.000
_cell.angle_alpha   90.00
_cell.angle_beta   90.00
_cell.angle_gamma   90.00
#
_symmetry.space_group_name_H-M   'P 1'
#
loop_
_entity.id
_entity.type
_entity.pdbx_description
1 polymer ?
#
loop_
_entity_poly.entity_id
_entity_poly.type
_entity_poly.pdbx_seq_one_letter_code
_entity_poly.pdbx_strand_id
1 'polypeptide(L)'
;MTRVSFKAQMLRAREEAIVASVNRLLAEKGFDAMTVDAVAADVGIAKASLYKHFSSKEELAGAAMIAALDRAIAQVELLAQDASHATELDRLKALARWTMQVQLAGEMPSLPSQNSALRAALVANKAYGDRLIRLSDLLGDWIICGQHAGRLDPELPPEVVLYTLFAKACDPVLSLLKAGGSYSDEQIIEMLTRTCFTGLAR
;
A
#
# COMPACT_ATOMS: atom_id res chain seq x y z
N MET A 1 -2.47 -17.80 -27.31
CA MET A 1 -1.75 -16.66 -26.68
C MET A 1 -1.76 -15.49 -27.64
N THR A 2 -2.54 -14.46 -27.37
CA THR A 2 -2.65 -13.27 -28.24
C THR A 2 -1.36 -12.42 -28.12
N ARG A 3 -0.65 -12.24 -29.21
CA ARG A 3 0.59 -11.47 -29.25
C ARG A 3 0.29 -10.00 -28.97
N VAL A 4 0.65 -9.49 -27.81
CA VAL A 4 0.50 -8.07 -27.45
C VAL A 4 1.38 -7.24 -28.40
N SER A 5 0.81 -6.21 -29.04
CA SER A 5 1.57 -5.39 -30.00
C SER A 5 2.68 -4.61 -29.27
N PHE A 6 3.80 -4.37 -29.94
CA PHE A 6 4.92 -3.56 -29.41
C PHE A 6 4.43 -2.17 -28.92
N LYS A 7 3.52 -1.55 -29.68
CA LYS A 7 2.91 -0.26 -29.28
C LYS A 7 2.17 -0.36 -27.95
N ALA A 8 1.43 -1.44 -27.70
CA ALA A 8 0.71 -1.65 -26.44
C ALA A 8 1.66 -1.91 -25.27
N GLN A 9 2.78 -2.61 -25.51
CA GLN A 9 3.81 -2.83 -24.49
C GLN A 9 4.50 -1.51 -24.10
N MET A 10 4.86 -0.68 -25.08
CA MET A 10 5.45 0.64 -24.82
C MET A 10 4.50 1.57 -24.08
N LEU A 11 3.18 1.50 -24.37
CA LEU A 11 2.18 2.30 -23.68
C LEU A 11 2.08 1.90 -22.21
N ARG A 12 2.00 0.59 -21.92
CA ARG A 12 1.97 0.05 -20.57
C ARG A 12 3.22 0.41 -19.76
N ALA A 13 4.42 0.18 -20.34
CA ALA A 13 5.67 0.53 -19.68
C ALA A 13 5.74 2.02 -19.31
N ARG A 14 5.18 2.90 -20.15
CA ARG A 14 5.09 4.33 -19.86
C ARG A 14 4.11 4.62 -18.72
N GLU A 15 2.93 4.01 -18.71
CA GLU A 15 1.95 4.15 -17.63
C GLU A 15 2.53 3.65 -16.31
N GLU A 16 3.21 2.51 -16.31
CA GLU A 16 3.89 1.98 -15.13
C GLU A 16 4.98 2.94 -14.60
N ALA A 17 5.77 3.54 -15.48
CA ALA A 17 6.77 4.54 -15.09
C ALA A 17 6.12 5.81 -14.49
N ILE A 18 5.01 6.27 -15.06
CA ILE A 18 4.24 7.40 -14.52
C ILE A 18 3.71 7.05 -13.13
N VAL A 19 3.08 5.90 -12.97
CA VAL A 19 2.50 5.45 -11.69
C VAL A 19 3.60 5.29 -10.62
N ALA A 20 4.77 4.75 -10.98
CA ALA A 20 5.91 4.63 -10.07
C ALA A 20 6.41 6.01 -9.59
N SER A 21 6.52 6.98 -10.50
CA SER A 21 6.86 8.37 -10.16
C SER A 21 5.84 9.00 -9.23
N VAL A 22 4.55 8.84 -9.53
CA VAL A 22 3.46 9.35 -8.68
C VAL A 22 3.50 8.72 -7.29
N ASN A 23 3.71 7.41 -7.18
CA ASN A 23 3.85 6.71 -5.90
C ASN A 23 4.94 7.33 -5.02
N ARG A 24 6.14 7.55 -5.60
CA ARG A 24 7.27 8.15 -4.90
C ARG A 24 6.94 9.58 -4.45
N LEU A 25 6.41 10.40 -5.34
CA LEU A 25 6.07 11.80 -5.00
C LEU A 25 4.95 11.90 -3.95
N LEU A 26 3.99 10.98 -3.97
CA LEU A 26 2.96 10.87 -2.92
C LEU A 26 3.55 10.44 -1.58
N ALA A 27 4.52 9.52 -1.58
CA ALA A 27 5.22 9.11 -0.36
C ALA A 27 6.07 10.24 0.23
N GLU A 28 6.78 10.99 -0.62
CA GLU A 28 7.71 12.05 -0.21
C GLU A 28 6.99 13.34 0.23
N LYS A 29 5.97 13.77 -0.52
CA LYS A 29 5.38 15.12 -0.41
C LYS A 29 3.89 15.11 -0.07
N GLY A 30 3.22 13.99 -0.19
CA GLY A 30 1.78 13.89 -0.10
C GLY A 30 1.05 14.45 -1.32
N PHE A 31 -0.28 14.25 -1.33
CA PHE A 31 -1.10 14.65 -2.48
C PHE A 31 -1.09 16.15 -2.72
N ASP A 32 -1.23 16.97 -1.68
CA ASP A 32 -1.40 18.42 -1.84
C ASP A 32 -0.16 19.08 -2.48
N ALA A 33 1.04 18.67 -2.05
CA ALA A 33 2.31 19.22 -2.54
C ALA A 33 2.81 18.56 -3.86
N MET A 34 2.28 17.41 -4.25
CA MET A 34 2.58 16.81 -5.57
C MET A 34 1.99 17.69 -6.68
N THR A 35 2.75 17.94 -7.73
CA THR A 35 2.27 18.64 -8.93
C THR A 35 2.41 17.78 -10.17
N VAL A 36 1.52 17.99 -11.16
CA VAL A 36 1.60 17.30 -12.46
C VAL A 36 2.91 17.63 -13.18
N ASP A 37 3.43 18.84 -13.00
CA ASP A 37 4.71 19.25 -13.58
C ASP A 37 5.89 18.50 -12.95
N ALA A 38 5.85 18.24 -11.63
CA ALA A 38 6.86 17.43 -10.95
C ALA A 38 6.87 15.99 -11.45
N VAL A 39 5.70 15.39 -11.67
CA VAL A 39 5.57 14.03 -12.25
C VAL A 39 6.11 14.00 -13.68
N ALA A 40 5.74 14.98 -14.52
CA ALA A 40 6.19 15.05 -15.90
C ALA A 40 7.72 15.20 -16.00
N ALA A 41 8.31 16.05 -15.15
CA ALA A 41 9.76 16.25 -15.07
C ALA A 41 10.49 14.98 -14.60
N ASP A 42 9.95 14.29 -13.60
CA ASP A 42 10.55 13.08 -13.03
C ASP A 42 10.55 11.90 -14.03
N VAL A 43 9.48 11.76 -14.82
CA VAL A 43 9.37 10.73 -15.87
C VAL A 43 10.10 11.14 -17.16
N GLY A 44 10.47 12.40 -17.31
CA GLY A 44 11.13 12.93 -18.52
C GLY A 44 10.18 13.05 -19.72
N ILE A 45 8.90 13.38 -19.50
CA ILE A 45 7.90 13.57 -20.57
C ILE A 45 7.27 14.96 -20.51
N ALA A 46 6.73 15.42 -21.65
CA ALA A 46 5.96 16.65 -21.67
C ALA A 46 4.66 16.50 -20.88
N LYS A 47 4.26 17.53 -20.12
CA LYS A 47 2.98 17.59 -19.39
C LYS A 47 1.77 17.23 -20.25
N ALA A 48 1.74 17.69 -21.50
CA ALA A 48 0.69 17.35 -22.47
C ALA A 48 0.63 15.84 -22.79
N SER A 49 1.76 15.13 -22.73
CA SER A 49 1.79 13.68 -22.88
C SER A 49 1.18 12.97 -21.67
N LEU A 50 1.37 13.50 -20.47
CA LEU A 50 0.81 12.95 -19.24
C LEU A 50 -0.71 13.06 -19.25
N TYR A 51 -1.27 14.18 -19.69
CA TYR A 51 -2.72 14.36 -19.83
C TYR A 51 -3.39 13.48 -20.92
N LYS A 52 -2.62 12.82 -21.78
CA LYS A 52 -3.17 11.79 -22.69
C LYS A 52 -3.45 10.47 -21.97
N HIS A 53 -2.84 10.23 -20.82
CA HIS A 53 -3.00 9.02 -20.02
C HIS A 53 -3.94 9.26 -18.83
N PHE A 54 -3.87 10.45 -18.21
CA PHE A 54 -4.60 10.78 -16.98
C PHE A 54 -5.18 12.18 -17.10
N SER A 55 -6.49 12.32 -16.93
CA SER A 55 -7.21 13.58 -17.16
C SER A 55 -7.04 14.60 -16.03
N SER A 56 -6.64 14.15 -14.83
CA SER A 56 -6.50 15.01 -13.65
C SER A 56 -5.39 14.53 -12.70
N LYS A 57 -5.03 15.36 -11.74
CA LYS A 57 -4.11 15.03 -10.65
C LYS A 57 -4.69 13.93 -9.76
N GLU A 58 -5.99 13.97 -9.53
CA GLU A 58 -6.72 12.97 -8.75
C GLU A 58 -6.70 11.59 -9.44
N GLU A 59 -6.87 11.56 -10.75
CA GLU A 59 -6.79 10.32 -11.52
C GLU A 59 -5.38 9.73 -11.49
N LEU A 60 -4.35 10.56 -11.65
CA LEU A 60 -2.95 10.18 -11.48
C LEU A 60 -2.68 9.55 -10.12
N ALA A 61 -3.07 10.26 -9.05
CA ALA A 61 -2.89 9.77 -7.68
C ALA A 61 -3.74 8.51 -7.42
N GLY A 62 -4.95 8.46 -7.96
CA GLY A 62 -5.83 7.29 -7.90
C GLY A 62 -5.20 6.04 -8.52
N ALA A 63 -4.55 6.18 -9.68
CA ALA A 63 -3.84 5.07 -10.32
C ALA A 63 -2.68 4.55 -9.44
N ALA A 64 -1.95 5.43 -8.76
CA ALA A 64 -0.91 5.04 -7.82
C ALA A 64 -1.47 4.30 -6.59
N MET A 65 -2.59 4.77 -6.04
CA MET A 65 -3.27 4.08 -4.93
C MET A 65 -3.79 2.70 -5.34
N ILE A 66 -4.33 2.56 -6.56
CA ILE A 66 -4.75 1.27 -7.12
C ILE A 66 -3.55 0.32 -7.26
N ALA A 67 -2.43 0.80 -7.80
CA ALA A 67 -1.21 0.01 -7.95
C ALA A 67 -0.65 -0.44 -6.59
N ALA A 68 -0.75 0.38 -5.54
CA ALA A 68 -0.38 -0.01 -4.19
C ALA A 68 -1.26 -1.15 -3.65
N LEU A 69 -2.58 -1.09 -3.88
CA LEU A 69 -3.50 -2.19 -3.52
C LEU A 69 -3.22 -3.46 -4.33
N ASP A 70 -2.94 -3.35 -5.63
CA ASP A 70 -2.59 -4.51 -6.47
C ASP A 70 -1.30 -5.19 -5.96
N ARG A 71 -0.29 -4.42 -5.54
CA ARG A 71 0.93 -4.97 -4.91
C ARG A 71 0.63 -5.66 -3.59
N ALA A 72 -0.23 -5.08 -2.75
CA ALA A 72 -0.64 -5.68 -1.48
C ALA A 72 -1.39 -6.99 -1.69
N ILE A 73 -2.34 -7.04 -2.65
CA ILE A 73 -3.06 -8.27 -3.02
C ILE A 73 -2.09 -9.35 -3.50
N ALA A 74 -1.17 -9.01 -4.40
CA ALA A 74 -0.16 -9.95 -4.89
C ALA A 74 0.72 -10.49 -3.75
N GLN A 75 1.11 -9.64 -2.79
CA GLN A 75 1.87 -10.07 -1.61
C GLN A 75 1.07 -11.03 -0.72
N VAL A 76 -0.22 -10.77 -0.49
CA VAL A 76 -1.11 -11.69 0.25
C VAL A 76 -1.19 -13.03 -0.46
N GLU A 77 -1.37 -13.05 -1.78
CA GLU A 77 -1.44 -14.28 -2.57
C GLU A 77 -0.12 -15.07 -2.53
N LEU A 78 1.02 -14.40 -2.54
CA LEU A 78 2.35 -15.03 -2.37
C LEU A 78 2.49 -15.64 -0.96
N LEU A 79 2.16 -14.90 0.09
CA LEU A 79 2.23 -15.39 1.47
C LEU A 79 1.27 -16.56 1.72
N ALA A 80 0.13 -16.61 1.03
CA ALA A 80 -0.81 -17.73 1.12
C ALA A 80 -0.22 -19.05 0.59
N GLN A 81 0.72 -18.98 -0.36
CA GLN A 81 1.37 -20.12 -1.00
C GLN A 81 2.70 -20.50 -0.33
N ASP A 82 3.26 -19.63 0.51
CA ASP A 82 4.56 -19.83 1.15
C ASP A 82 4.43 -20.76 2.37
N ALA A 83 4.98 -21.96 2.25
CA ALA A 83 4.97 -22.95 3.34
C ALA A 83 5.78 -22.54 4.58
N SER A 84 6.68 -21.53 4.48
CA SER A 84 7.42 -21.00 5.62
C SER A 84 6.52 -20.19 6.59
N HIS A 85 5.37 -19.70 6.11
CA HIS A 85 4.35 -19.02 6.89
C HIS A 85 3.16 -19.97 7.15
N ALA A 86 3.38 -20.92 8.08
CA ALA A 86 2.47 -22.03 8.31
C ALA A 86 1.12 -21.61 8.93
N THR A 87 1.08 -20.52 9.67
CA THR A 87 -0.13 -20.04 10.34
C THR A 87 -0.60 -18.68 9.77
N GLU A 88 -1.89 -18.39 9.99
CA GLU A 88 -2.47 -17.10 9.62
C GLU A 88 -1.78 -15.94 10.35
N LEU A 89 -1.41 -16.15 11.62
CA LEU A 89 -0.66 -15.17 12.40
C LEU A 89 0.72 -14.88 11.78
N ASP A 90 1.43 -15.91 11.31
CA ASP A 90 2.72 -15.73 10.65
C ASP A 90 2.57 -14.93 9.35
N ARG A 91 1.54 -15.23 8.55
CA ARG A 91 1.19 -14.49 7.32
C ARG A 91 0.85 -13.04 7.60
N LEU A 92 0.04 -12.76 8.61
CA LEU A 92 -0.32 -11.39 9.01
C LEU A 92 0.91 -10.60 9.50
N LYS A 93 1.80 -11.23 10.28
CA LYS A 93 3.08 -10.63 10.69
C LYS A 93 3.97 -10.33 9.49
N ALA A 94 4.10 -11.29 8.57
CA ALA A 94 4.91 -11.12 7.36
C ALA A 94 4.37 -10.00 6.47
N LEU A 95 3.06 -9.90 6.30
CA LEU A 95 2.42 -8.81 5.57
C LEU A 95 2.66 -7.45 6.24
N ALA A 96 2.50 -7.35 7.56
CA ALA A 96 2.78 -6.12 8.30
C ALA A 96 4.25 -5.69 8.16
N ARG A 97 5.20 -6.64 8.23
CA ARG A 97 6.63 -6.38 7.99
C ARG A 97 6.88 -5.87 6.57
N TRP A 98 6.29 -6.53 5.58
CA TRP A 98 6.40 -6.11 4.17
C TRP A 98 5.84 -4.70 3.95
N THR A 99 4.67 -4.36 4.50
CA THR A 99 4.11 -3.00 4.36
C THR A 99 5.01 -1.94 4.97
N MET A 100 5.62 -2.22 6.13
CA MET A 100 6.60 -1.33 6.77
C MET A 100 7.88 -1.20 5.94
N GLN A 101 8.39 -2.28 5.32
CA GLN A 101 9.53 -2.23 4.41
C GLN A 101 9.25 -1.33 3.20
N VAL A 102 8.09 -1.50 2.55
CA VAL A 102 7.67 -0.66 1.41
C VAL A 102 7.55 0.81 1.81
N GLN A 103 7.03 1.09 3.02
CA GLN A 103 6.93 2.46 3.54
C GLN A 103 8.32 3.07 3.80
N LEU A 104 9.24 2.35 4.43
CA LEU A 104 10.61 2.82 4.70
C LEU A 104 11.43 3.01 3.42
N ALA A 105 11.12 2.26 2.37
CA ALA A 105 11.69 2.44 1.04
C ALA A 105 11.12 3.67 0.29
N GLY A 106 10.11 4.36 0.84
CA GLY A 106 9.45 5.50 0.18
C GLY A 106 8.55 5.10 -0.99
N GLU A 107 8.08 3.84 -1.01
CA GLU A 107 7.26 3.30 -2.09
C GLU A 107 5.77 3.14 -1.72
N MET A 108 5.38 3.48 -0.50
CA MET A 108 3.99 3.49 -0.05
C MET A 108 3.44 4.90 -0.14
N PRO A 109 2.40 5.14 -0.99
CA PRO A 109 1.78 6.45 -1.05
C PRO A 109 1.11 6.79 0.27
N SER A 110 1.23 8.04 0.71
CA SER A 110 0.55 8.52 1.92
C SER A 110 -0.97 8.52 1.72
N LEU A 111 -1.72 8.19 2.78
CA LEU A 111 -3.18 8.27 2.76
C LEU A 111 -3.62 9.74 2.59
N PRO A 112 -4.66 9.98 1.77
CA PRO A 112 -5.21 11.32 1.62
C PRO A 112 -5.86 11.79 2.93
N SER A 113 -5.72 13.07 3.22
CA SER A 113 -6.46 13.70 4.33
C SER A 113 -7.97 13.54 4.15
N GLN A 114 -8.73 13.55 5.25
CA GLN A 114 -10.17 13.26 5.23
C GLN A 114 -10.98 14.18 4.29
N ASN A 115 -10.55 15.41 4.11
CA ASN A 115 -11.25 16.43 3.31
C ASN A 115 -10.55 16.69 1.95
N SER A 116 -9.65 15.80 1.50
CA SER A 116 -8.94 16.00 0.23
C SER A 116 -9.79 15.65 -0.99
N ALA A 117 -9.54 16.33 -2.11
CA ALA A 117 -10.15 16.01 -3.41
C ALA A 117 -9.81 14.56 -3.84
N LEU A 118 -8.60 14.08 -3.50
CA LEU A 118 -8.19 12.72 -3.76
C LEU A 118 -9.10 11.70 -3.05
N ARG A 119 -9.47 11.95 -1.77
CA ARG A 119 -10.37 11.03 -1.06
C ARG A 119 -11.73 10.92 -1.74
N ALA A 120 -12.30 12.05 -2.15
CA ALA A 120 -13.56 12.05 -2.89
C ALA A 120 -13.46 11.28 -4.21
N ALA A 121 -12.38 11.47 -4.96
CA ALA A 121 -12.12 10.75 -6.20
C ALA A 121 -11.94 9.24 -5.98
N LEU A 122 -11.24 8.82 -4.93
CA LEU A 122 -11.07 7.40 -4.59
C LEU A 122 -12.38 6.72 -4.18
N VAL A 123 -13.22 7.40 -3.40
CA VAL A 123 -14.54 6.87 -3.02
C VAL A 123 -15.42 6.67 -4.24
N ALA A 124 -15.34 7.54 -5.24
CA ALA A 124 -16.07 7.42 -6.50
C ALA A 124 -15.44 6.41 -7.48
N ASN A 125 -14.21 5.96 -7.25
CA ASN A 125 -13.48 5.08 -8.16
C ASN A 125 -13.81 3.61 -7.90
N LYS A 126 -14.62 3.01 -8.77
CA LYS A 126 -15.00 1.60 -8.65
C LYS A 126 -13.80 0.64 -8.61
N ALA A 127 -12.77 0.88 -9.43
CA ALA A 127 -11.60 0.01 -9.49
C ALA A 127 -10.79 0.05 -8.19
N TYR A 128 -10.73 1.18 -7.51
CA TYR A 128 -10.14 1.31 -6.17
C TYR A 128 -10.98 0.55 -5.13
N GLY A 129 -12.31 0.78 -5.14
CA GLY A 129 -13.24 0.12 -4.22
C GLY A 129 -13.21 -1.41 -4.33
N ASP A 130 -13.25 -1.95 -5.56
CA ASP A 130 -13.21 -3.40 -5.81
C ASP A 130 -11.91 -4.04 -5.25
N ARG A 131 -10.76 -3.36 -5.35
CA ARG A 131 -9.49 -3.85 -4.81
C ARG A 131 -9.41 -3.78 -3.30
N LEU A 132 -9.95 -2.71 -2.74
CA LEU A 132 -10.01 -2.55 -1.28
C LEU A 132 -10.87 -3.65 -0.66
N ILE A 133 -12.04 -3.94 -1.25
CA ILE A 133 -12.91 -5.05 -0.83
C ILE A 133 -12.15 -6.37 -0.95
N ARG A 134 -11.55 -6.67 -2.11
CA ARG A 134 -10.79 -7.91 -2.31
C ARG A 134 -9.68 -8.09 -1.28
N LEU A 135 -8.89 -7.05 -1.01
CA LEU A 135 -7.84 -7.11 0.02
C LEU A 135 -8.43 -7.35 1.39
N SER A 136 -9.54 -6.67 1.72
CA SER A 136 -10.24 -6.85 3.01
C SER A 136 -10.77 -8.27 3.18
N ASP A 137 -11.34 -8.87 2.13
CA ASP A 137 -11.86 -10.25 2.16
C ASP A 137 -10.71 -11.25 2.39
N LEU A 138 -9.61 -11.13 1.65
CA LEU A 138 -8.43 -12.01 1.79
C LEU A 138 -7.83 -11.95 3.21
N LEU A 139 -7.72 -10.76 3.79
CA LEU A 139 -7.22 -10.60 5.16
C LEU A 139 -8.25 -11.01 6.20
N GLY A 140 -9.52 -10.75 5.95
CA GLY A 140 -10.64 -11.18 6.80
C GLY A 140 -10.66 -12.69 6.99
N ASP A 141 -10.45 -13.46 5.92
CA ASP A 141 -10.35 -14.93 5.99
C ASP A 141 -9.20 -15.37 6.91
N TRP A 142 -8.02 -14.76 6.81
CA TRP A 142 -6.91 -15.08 7.71
C TRP A 142 -7.19 -14.69 9.16
N ILE A 143 -7.84 -13.56 9.38
CA ILE A 143 -8.18 -13.08 10.73
C ILE A 143 -9.17 -14.05 11.37
N ILE A 144 -10.28 -14.38 10.70
CA ILE A 144 -11.31 -15.28 11.20
C ILE A 144 -10.75 -16.68 11.44
N CYS A 145 -9.97 -17.24 10.52
CA CYS A 145 -9.30 -18.53 10.70
C CYS A 145 -8.33 -18.49 11.89
N GLY A 146 -7.56 -17.41 12.04
CA GLY A 146 -6.63 -17.23 13.16
C GLY A 146 -7.34 -17.14 14.51
N GLN A 147 -8.51 -16.49 14.57
CA GLN A 147 -9.36 -16.43 15.77
C GLN A 147 -9.95 -17.79 16.13
N HIS A 148 -10.51 -18.53 15.17
CA HIS A 148 -11.01 -19.88 15.38
C HIS A 148 -9.94 -20.85 15.85
N ALA A 149 -8.69 -20.65 15.40
CA ALA A 149 -7.55 -21.46 15.81
C ALA A 149 -6.90 -21.02 17.13
N GLY A 150 -7.46 -20.00 17.81
CA GLY A 150 -6.93 -19.46 19.06
C GLY A 150 -5.57 -18.74 18.94
N ARG A 151 -5.18 -18.33 17.72
CA ARG A 151 -3.94 -17.60 17.46
C ARG A 151 -4.12 -16.09 17.47
N LEU A 152 -5.32 -15.62 17.25
CA LEU A 152 -5.76 -14.24 17.41
C LEU A 152 -6.85 -14.19 18.48
N ASP A 153 -6.97 -13.06 19.14
CA ASP A 153 -7.96 -12.82 20.17
C ASP A 153 -9.38 -12.90 19.55
N PRO A 154 -10.23 -13.87 19.96
CA PRO A 154 -11.58 -14.02 19.44
C PRO A 154 -12.56 -12.96 19.96
N GLU A 155 -12.20 -12.22 21.02
CA GLU A 155 -13.04 -11.14 21.58
C GLU A 155 -12.93 -9.85 20.75
N LEU A 156 -11.88 -9.71 19.91
CA LEU A 156 -11.73 -8.56 19.04
C LEU A 156 -12.59 -8.71 17.78
N PRO A 157 -13.44 -7.73 17.44
CA PRO A 157 -14.10 -7.73 16.14
C PRO A 157 -13.09 -7.84 14.99
N PRO A 158 -13.30 -8.70 13.97
CA PRO A 158 -12.39 -8.89 12.86
C PRO A 158 -12.01 -7.57 12.14
N GLU A 159 -12.95 -6.63 12.03
CA GLU A 159 -12.72 -5.32 11.43
C GLU A 159 -11.73 -4.46 12.24
N VAL A 160 -11.67 -4.61 13.56
CA VAL A 160 -10.70 -3.91 14.41
C VAL A 160 -9.28 -4.42 14.11
N VAL A 161 -9.12 -5.73 13.97
CA VAL A 161 -7.85 -6.34 13.60
C VAL A 161 -7.43 -5.88 12.20
N LEU A 162 -8.37 -5.92 11.24
CA LEU A 162 -8.15 -5.49 9.86
C LEU A 162 -7.69 -4.02 9.77
N TYR A 163 -8.39 -3.11 10.44
CA TYR A 163 -8.03 -1.69 10.42
C TYR A 163 -6.72 -1.41 11.15
N THR A 164 -6.38 -2.19 12.17
CA THR A 164 -5.07 -2.12 12.83
C THR A 164 -3.94 -2.49 11.86
N LEU A 165 -4.14 -3.51 11.02
CA LEU A 165 -3.19 -3.88 9.98
C LEU A 165 -3.08 -2.80 8.90
N PHE A 166 -4.20 -2.24 8.42
CA PHE A 166 -4.18 -1.15 7.46
C PHE A 166 -3.46 0.09 7.99
N ALA A 167 -3.60 0.40 9.29
CA ALA A 167 -2.89 1.50 9.91
C ALA A 167 -1.36 1.33 9.84
N LYS A 168 -0.85 0.09 9.80
CA LYS A 168 0.60 -0.17 9.67
C LYS A 168 1.15 0.21 8.29
N ALA A 169 0.33 0.23 7.25
CA ALA A 169 0.75 0.69 5.93
C ALA A 169 1.03 2.20 5.86
N CYS A 170 0.55 2.97 6.84
CA CYS A 170 0.68 4.43 6.91
C CYS A 170 1.06 4.91 8.32
N ASP A 171 1.80 4.09 9.07
CA ASP A 171 2.16 4.37 10.45
C ASP A 171 3.21 5.51 10.52
N PRO A 172 2.86 6.70 11.05
CA PRO A 172 3.79 7.82 11.15
C PRO A 172 4.98 7.54 12.07
N VAL A 173 4.86 6.55 12.97
CA VAL A 173 5.93 6.18 13.91
C VAL A 173 7.16 5.66 13.17
N LEU A 174 6.99 4.96 12.02
CA LEU A 174 8.11 4.54 11.20
C LEU A 174 9.00 5.73 10.78
N SER A 175 8.38 6.75 10.21
CA SER A 175 9.11 7.94 9.72
C SER A 175 9.77 8.70 10.86
N LEU A 176 9.12 8.81 12.03
CA LEU A 176 9.67 9.46 13.22
C LEU A 176 10.90 8.71 13.74
N LEU A 177 10.82 7.38 13.86
CA LEU A 177 11.95 6.56 14.34
C LEU A 177 13.11 6.58 13.34
N LYS A 178 12.84 6.52 12.05
CA LYS A 178 13.86 6.63 10.99
C LYS A 178 14.57 7.98 11.02
N ALA A 179 13.81 9.08 11.14
CA ALA A 179 14.36 10.44 11.22
C ALA A 179 15.22 10.63 12.49
N GLY A 180 14.90 9.94 13.58
CA GLY A 180 15.68 9.97 14.82
C GLY A 180 17.07 9.32 14.71
N GLY A 181 17.30 8.47 13.70
CA GLY A 181 18.60 7.87 13.37
C GLY A 181 19.18 6.90 14.41
N SER A 182 18.43 6.57 15.48
CA SER A 182 18.89 5.72 16.59
C SER A 182 18.75 4.21 16.30
N TYR A 183 17.98 3.85 15.29
CA TYR A 183 17.63 2.45 14.97
C TYR A 183 17.77 2.18 13.48
N SER A 184 18.19 0.96 13.12
CA SER A 184 18.13 0.49 11.74
C SER A 184 16.68 0.23 11.29
N ASP A 185 16.44 0.21 9.98
CA ASP A 185 15.11 -0.10 9.41
C ASP A 185 14.58 -1.45 9.94
N GLU A 186 15.43 -2.48 10.03
CA GLU A 186 15.07 -3.79 10.57
C GLU A 186 14.71 -3.74 12.06
N GLN A 187 15.43 -2.98 12.87
CA GLN A 187 15.10 -2.78 14.28
C GLN A 187 13.76 -2.07 14.45
N ILE A 188 13.47 -1.06 13.63
CA ILE A 188 12.18 -0.35 13.63
C ILE A 188 11.04 -1.30 13.31
N ILE A 189 11.18 -2.07 12.22
CA ILE A 189 10.17 -3.05 11.79
C ILE A 189 9.92 -4.09 12.88
N GLU A 190 10.98 -4.64 13.49
CA GLU A 190 10.86 -5.63 14.56
C GLU A 190 10.10 -5.08 15.78
N MET A 191 10.49 -3.90 16.25
CA MET A 191 9.82 -3.24 17.39
C MET A 191 8.34 -2.99 17.10
N LEU A 192 8.01 -2.45 15.92
CA LEU A 192 6.62 -2.15 15.56
C LEU A 192 5.79 -3.40 15.25
N THR A 193 6.40 -4.46 14.71
CA THR A 193 5.75 -5.76 14.58
C THR A 193 5.42 -6.33 15.95
N ARG A 194 6.36 -6.31 16.90
CA ARG A 194 6.14 -6.77 18.26
C ARG A 194 5.04 -5.99 18.97
N THR A 195 5.04 -4.65 18.89
CA THR A 195 3.97 -3.85 19.51
C THR A 195 2.61 -4.12 18.89
N CYS A 196 2.55 -4.38 17.58
CA CYS A 196 1.29 -4.67 16.89
C CYS A 196 0.67 -6.01 17.31
N PHE A 197 1.49 -7.06 17.44
CA PHE A 197 0.99 -8.44 17.64
C PHE A 197 1.13 -8.96 19.06
N THR A 198 1.92 -8.31 19.90
CA THR A 198 2.13 -8.73 21.32
C THR A 198 1.63 -7.67 22.29
N GLY A 199 1.43 -6.42 21.81
CA GLY A 199 1.01 -5.29 22.64
C GLY A 199 2.19 -4.66 23.41
N LEU A 200 1.87 -3.72 24.29
CA LEU A 200 2.84 -2.95 25.10
C LEU A 200 3.07 -3.55 26.48
N ALA A 201 2.14 -4.36 26.97
CA ALA A 201 2.27 -5.05 28.26
C ALA A 201 3.12 -6.33 28.11
N ARG A 202 3.83 -6.66 29.20
CA ARG A 202 4.53 -7.95 29.35
C ARG A 202 3.67 -8.94 30.10
#